data_3a28dddc4a36e6f0d7c0a7f5a5831b18
#
_entry.id   3a28dddc4a36e6f0d7c0a7f5a5831b18
#
_cell.length_a   1.000
_cell.length_b   1.000
_cell.length_c   1.000
_cell.angle_alpha   90.00
_cell.angle_beta   90.00
_cell.angle_gamma   90.00
#
_symmetry.space_group_name_H-M   'P 1'
#
loop_
_entity.id
_entity.type
_entity.pdbx_description
1 polymer ?
#
loop_
_entity_poly.entity_id
_entity_poly.type
_entity_poly.pdbx_seq_one_letter_code
_entity_poly.pdbx_strand_id
1 'polypeptide(L)'
;MKPLVSILISAYNAEKWIGYTLQSAVNQTWPRKEIIVVNDGSTDRTADIIRKFASKGVTFFSTENRGLSAAQNLGFSMSHGDYIQWLDGDDLLAPDKIERQLGALREEDSRRVLLSSPWAPFYYRTRGARFVHNTLWEDLSPIEWLLRKLGQNLHMQNATWLVSRELTEAAGPWDTRLHYDQDGEYFARVLLASEGTRFVPETGIFYRMTTCNRISYIGNSNKKKDSLLLAMKLHIQYIRSLEDSDRVRHACLLYLQTWYDAFYPERADIVAQLQDLAAELGGHLEVPRLRWKYAWMKPIFGWRVAKWAQRALPQLKAFYLRHWDKAIFELGETSQAGSAARAN
;
A
#
# COMPACT_ATOMS: atom_id res chain seq x y z
N MET A 1 -11.63 -17.34 23.73
CA MET A 1 -10.83 -16.16 24.19
C MET A 1 -10.66 -15.24 23.01
N LYS A 2 -10.77 -13.87 23.15
CA LYS A 2 -10.55 -12.94 22.02
C LYS A 2 -9.13 -13.14 21.48
N PRO A 3 -8.90 -13.17 20.13
CA PRO A 3 -7.56 -13.32 19.56
C PRO A 3 -6.65 -12.12 19.87
N LEU A 4 -5.34 -12.36 19.97
CA LEU A 4 -4.33 -11.31 20.06
C LEU A 4 -4.07 -10.75 18.65
N VAL A 5 -3.99 -9.43 18.53
CA VAL A 5 -3.65 -8.78 17.26
C VAL A 5 -2.32 -8.04 17.38
N SER A 6 -1.36 -8.37 16.51
CA SER A 6 -0.10 -7.63 16.39
C SER A 6 -0.27 -6.53 15.36
N ILE A 7 -0.16 -5.28 15.81
CA ILE A 7 -0.09 -4.12 14.91
C ILE A 7 1.39 -3.85 14.65
N LEU A 8 1.83 -4.13 13.41
CA LEU A 8 3.22 -4.04 12.99
C LEU A 8 3.43 -2.77 12.18
N ILE A 9 4.29 -1.89 12.69
CA ILE A 9 4.54 -0.57 12.11
C ILE A 9 5.99 -0.48 11.65
N SER A 10 6.23 -0.25 10.36
CA SER A 10 7.56 0.04 9.81
C SER A 10 7.70 1.56 9.66
N ALA A 11 8.80 2.13 10.19
CA ALA A 11 9.05 3.56 10.17
C ALA A 11 10.45 3.88 9.66
N TYR A 12 10.54 4.83 8.72
CA TYR A 12 11.80 5.42 8.26
C TYR A 12 11.60 6.90 7.95
N ASN A 13 12.33 7.77 8.66
CA ASN A 13 12.25 9.22 8.53
C ASN A 13 10.79 9.75 8.53
N ALA A 14 10.04 9.31 9.55
CA ALA A 14 8.61 9.55 9.72
C ALA A 14 8.28 10.52 10.88
N GLU A 15 9.24 11.37 11.32
CA GLU A 15 9.08 12.26 12.49
C GLU A 15 7.79 13.08 12.48
N LYS A 16 7.32 13.47 11.30
CA LYS A 16 6.11 14.29 11.14
C LYS A 16 4.81 13.52 11.41
N TRP A 17 4.82 12.20 11.20
CA TRP A 17 3.58 11.43 11.11
C TRP A 17 3.49 10.28 12.09
N ILE A 18 4.62 9.69 12.47
CA ILE A 18 4.66 8.49 13.31
C ILE A 18 3.88 8.64 14.62
N GLY A 19 3.85 9.83 15.21
CA GLY A 19 3.06 10.10 16.43
C GLY A 19 1.55 9.91 16.21
N TYR A 20 1.03 10.35 15.08
CA TYR A 20 -0.39 10.18 14.71
C TYR A 20 -0.70 8.71 14.42
N THR A 21 0.18 8.03 13.69
CA THR A 21 0.07 6.60 13.39
C THR A 21 0.02 5.77 14.66
N LEU A 22 0.97 6.00 15.58
CA LEU A 22 1.02 5.32 16.89
C LEU A 22 -0.23 5.60 17.73
N GLN A 23 -0.71 6.84 17.73
CA GLN A 23 -1.93 7.17 18.47
C GLN A 23 -3.15 6.43 17.87
N SER A 24 -3.24 6.27 16.53
CA SER A 24 -4.32 5.51 15.90
C SER A 24 -4.28 4.02 16.24
N ALA A 25 -3.08 3.45 16.36
CA ALA A 25 -2.88 2.06 16.80
C ALA A 25 -3.21 1.85 18.28
N VAL A 26 -2.76 2.74 19.14
CA VAL A 26 -3.08 2.71 20.59
C VAL A 26 -4.58 2.81 20.82
N ASN A 27 -5.26 3.67 20.07
CA ASN A 27 -6.69 3.96 20.20
C ASN A 27 -7.60 2.89 19.57
N GLN A 28 -7.07 1.80 19.01
CA GLN A 28 -7.92 0.71 18.52
C GLN A 28 -8.80 0.17 19.66
N THR A 29 -10.10 0.02 19.40
CA THR A 29 -11.08 -0.47 20.41
C THR A 29 -10.88 -1.94 20.77
N TRP A 30 -10.20 -2.72 19.90
CA TRP A 30 -9.88 -4.12 20.20
C TRP A 30 -8.93 -4.22 21.40
N PRO A 31 -9.33 -4.91 22.49
CA PRO A 31 -8.60 -4.85 23.77
C PRO A 31 -7.31 -5.70 23.78
N ARG A 32 -7.29 -6.84 23.07
CA ARG A 32 -6.11 -7.73 23.03
C ARG A 32 -5.23 -7.42 21.83
N LYS A 33 -4.36 -6.44 21.97
CA LYS A 33 -3.41 -6.03 20.95
C LYS A 33 -2.02 -5.83 21.52
N GLU A 34 -1.02 -6.06 20.71
CA GLU A 34 0.36 -5.60 20.88
C GLU A 34 0.72 -4.66 19.72
N ILE A 35 1.57 -3.70 19.99
CA ILE A 35 2.02 -2.73 18.97
C ILE A 35 3.53 -2.81 18.90
N ILE A 36 4.04 -3.20 17.73
CA ILE A 36 5.47 -3.39 17.49
C ILE A 36 5.89 -2.42 16.39
N VAL A 37 6.89 -1.60 16.71
CA VAL A 37 7.46 -0.64 15.74
C VAL A 37 8.87 -1.02 15.40
N VAL A 38 9.17 -1.10 14.11
CA VAL A 38 10.53 -1.25 13.60
C VAL A 38 10.96 0.06 12.95
N ASN A 39 11.93 0.73 13.58
CA ASN A 39 12.60 1.90 13.03
C ASN A 39 13.77 1.44 12.15
N ASP A 40 13.61 1.56 10.84
CA ASP A 40 14.56 1.10 9.82
C ASP A 40 15.67 2.15 9.56
N GLY A 41 16.42 2.49 10.63
CA GLY A 41 17.58 3.37 10.53
C GLY A 41 17.24 4.84 10.26
N SER A 42 16.17 5.38 10.86
CA SER A 42 15.84 6.81 10.72
C SER A 42 16.94 7.72 11.24
N THR A 43 17.15 8.83 10.55
CA THR A 43 18.14 9.88 10.86
C THR A 43 17.50 11.15 11.43
N ASP A 44 16.17 11.22 11.46
CA ASP A 44 15.37 12.29 12.05
C ASP A 44 14.90 11.94 13.47
N ARG A 45 13.95 12.68 14.03
CA ARG A 45 13.42 12.45 15.38
C ARG A 45 12.41 11.29 15.50
N THR A 46 12.28 10.44 14.47
CA THR A 46 11.35 9.31 14.48
C THR A 46 11.53 8.44 15.72
N ALA A 47 12.77 8.01 16.03
CA ALA A 47 13.07 7.16 17.18
C ALA A 47 12.68 7.80 18.52
N ASP A 48 12.92 9.11 18.66
CA ASP A 48 12.59 9.83 19.91
C ASP A 48 11.09 9.95 20.13
N ILE A 49 10.34 10.10 19.04
CA ILE A 49 8.87 10.15 19.09
C ILE A 49 8.31 8.77 19.47
N ILE A 50 8.83 7.69 18.88
CA ILE A 50 8.38 6.33 19.19
C ILE A 50 8.61 6.01 20.67
N ARG A 51 9.78 6.36 21.24
CA ARG A 51 10.12 6.11 22.66
C ARG A 51 9.09 6.72 23.63
N LYS A 52 8.47 7.86 23.28
CA LYS A 52 7.41 8.48 24.11
C LYS A 52 6.15 7.62 24.23
N PHE A 53 5.96 6.65 23.35
CA PHE A 53 4.82 5.74 23.39
C PHE A 53 5.10 4.45 24.16
N ALA A 54 6.29 4.24 24.69
CA ALA A 54 6.64 3.05 25.47
C ALA A 54 5.69 2.88 26.68
N SER A 55 5.34 3.97 27.39
CA SER A 55 4.37 3.95 28.51
C SER A 55 2.93 3.58 28.09
N LYS A 56 2.64 3.59 26.78
CA LYS A 56 1.34 3.18 26.21
C LYS A 56 1.36 1.74 25.67
N GLY A 57 2.38 0.94 26.01
CA GLY A 57 2.50 -0.46 25.59
C GLY A 57 3.05 -0.66 24.16
N VAL A 58 3.75 0.32 23.61
CA VAL A 58 4.43 0.18 22.31
C VAL A 58 5.81 -0.41 22.50
N THR A 59 6.07 -1.56 21.86
CA THR A 59 7.38 -2.19 21.77
C THR A 59 8.13 -1.62 20.56
N PHE A 60 9.43 -1.40 20.69
CA PHE A 60 10.22 -0.67 19.71
C PHE A 60 11.56 -1.36 19.45
N PHE A 61 11.88 -1.54 18.17
CA PHE A 61 13.16 -2.04 17.68
C PHE A 61 13.77 -1.05 16.71
N SER A 62 15.09 -0.85 16.77
CA SER A 62 15.84 0.01 15.86
C SER A 62 16.92 -0.81 15.16
N THR A 63 17.01 -0.64 13.85
CA THR A 63 17.99 -1.33 13.00
C THR A 63 18.74 -0.33 12.12
N GLU A 64 19.75 -0.79 11.41
CA GLU A 64 20.24 -0.10 10.22
C GLU A 64 19.19 -0.15 9.12
N ASN A 65 19.21 0.81 8.20
CA ASN A 65 18.27 0.83 7.07
C ASN A 65 18.52 -0.37 6.14
N ARG A 66 17.56 -1.29 6.13
CA ARG A 66 17.54 -2.50 5.27
C ARG A 66 16.37 -2.52 4.31
N GLY A 67 15.52 -1.49 4.37
CA GLY A 67 14.33 -1.33 3.53
C GLY A 67 13.07 -1.92 4.15
N LEU A 68 11.93 -1.46 3.61
CA LEU A 68 10.59 -1.72 4.16
C LEU A 68 10.30 -3.22 4.36
N SER A 69 10.56 -4.07 3.34
CA SER A 69 10.32 -5.52 3.45
C SER A 69 11.11 -6.17 4.59
N ALA A 70 12.37 -5.76 4.79
CA ALA A 70 13.19 -6.27 5.88
C ALA A 70 12.66 -5.83 7.25
N ALA A 71 12.21 -4.57 7.37
CA ALA A 71 11.60 -4.05 8.59
C ALA A 71 10.29 -4.77 8.93
N GLN A 72 9.47 -5.06 7.93
CA GLN A 72 8.23 -5.83 8.11
C GLN A 72 8.51 -7.28 8.54
N ASN A 73 9.48 -7.94 7.91
CA ASN A 73 9.90 -9.29 8.31
C ASN A 73 10.39 -9.33 9.76
N LEU A 74 11.18 -8.34 10.19
CA LEU A 74 11.61 -8.23 11.57
C LEU A 74 10.42 -8.01 12.50
N GLY A 75 9.51 -7.10 12.17
CA GLY A 75 8.30 -6.86 12.96
C GLY A 75 7.48 -8.13 13.15
N PHE A 76 7.31 -8.92 12.10
CA PHE A 76 6.60 -10.20 12.17
C PHE A 76 7.33 -11.22 13.05
N SER A 77 8.65 -11.35 12.92
CA SER A 77 9.44 -12.29 13.74
C SER A 77 9.39 -11.99 15.24
N MET A 78 9.09 -10.75 15.61
CA MET A 78 8.98 -10.30 17.01
C MET A 78 7.54 -10.33 17.53
N SER A 79 6.57 -10.68 16.70
CA SER A 79 5.14 -10.64 17.01
C SER A 79 4.59 -11.98 17.49
N HIS A 80 3.52 -11.93 18.32
CA HIS A 80 2.89 -13.11 18.94
C HIS A 80 1.38 -13.19 18.65
N GLY A 81 0.81 -12.21 17.94
CA GLY A 81 -0.63 -12.14 17.67
C GLY A 81 -1.14 -13.27 16.79
N ASP A 82 -2.39 -13.66 17.03
CA ASP A 82 -3.15 -14.58 16.18
C ASP A 82 -3.50 -13.95 14.82
N TYR A 83 -3.55 -12.62 14.77
CA TYR A 83 -3.77 -11.81 13.58
C TYR A 83 -2.73 -10.70 13.48
N ILE A 84 -2.41 -10.33 12.24
CA ILE A 84 -1.39 -9.33 11.90
C ILE A 84 -2.08 -8.15 11.19
N GLN A 85 -1.89 -6.96 11.73
CA GLN A 85 -2.26 -5.69 11.12
C GLN A 85 -0.99 -4.97 10.69
N TRP A 86 -0.71 -4.97 9.39
CA TRP A 86 0.36 -4.16 8.83
C TRP A 86 -0.05 -2.69 8.80
N LEU A 87 0.88 -1.78 9.11
CA LEU A 87 0.60 -0.34 9.11
C LEU A 87 1.87 0.45 8.75
N ASP A 88 1.77 1.31 7.76
CA ASP A 88 2.86 2.22 7.40
C ASP A 88 2.99 3.36 8.42
N GLY A 89 4.21 3.87 8.62
CA GLY A 89 4.53 4.85 9.66
C GLY A 89 3.93 6.25 9.46
N ASP A 90 3.10 6.43 8.43
CA ASP A 90 2.42 7.70 8.13
C ASP A 90 0.90 7.57 7.90
N ASP A 91 0.35 6.35 7.97
CA ASP A 91 -1.06 6.06 7.77
C ASP A 91 -1.83 5.97 9.10
N LEU A 92 -3.18 5.96 9.01
CA LEU A 92 -4.05 5.90 10.18
C LEU A 92 -5.10 4.81 10.05
N LEU A 93 -5.33 4.08 11.13
CA LEU A 93 -6.45 3.15 11.27
C LEU A 93 -7.69 3.89 11.79
N ALA A 94 -8.88 3.56 11.28
CA ALA A 94 -10.13 3.92 11.94
C ALA A 94 -10.18 3.27 13.33
N PRO A 95 -10.74 3.92 14.38
CA PRO A 95 -10.64 3.45 15.76
C PRO A 95 -11.18 2.03 15.99
N ASP A 96 -12.18 1.62 15.25
CA ASP A 96 -12.91 0.35 15.39
C ASP A 96 -12.53 -0.70 14.32
N LYS A 97 -11.46 -0.43 13.54
CA LYS A 97 -11.12 -1.26 12.36
C LYS A 97 -10.91 -2.72 12.72
N ILE A 98 -10.07 -3.00 13.68
CA ILE A 98 -9.74 -4.38 14.08
C ILE A 98 -10.98 -5.07 14.65
N GLU A 99 -11.74 -4.38 15.49
CA GLU A 99 -12.95 -4.93 16.11
C GLU A 99 -14.01 -5.29 15.08
N ARG A 100 -14.28 -4.42 14.11
CA ARG A 100 -15.25 -4.69 13.04
C ARG A 100 -14.80 -5.80 12.11
N GLN A 101 -13.54 -5.83 11.75
CA GLN A 101 -13.03 -6.91 10.89
C GLN A 101 -13.11 -8.27 11.58
N LEU A 102 -12.69 -8.38 12.84
CA LEU A 102 -12.80 -9.63 13.58
C LEU A 102 -14.27 -10.00 13.88
N GLY A 103 -15.13 -9.00 14.09
CA GLY A 103 -16.56 -9.20 14.28
C GLY A 103 -17.31 -9.67 13.03
N ALA A 104 -16.72 -9.49 11.83
CA ALA A 104 -17.29 -9.95 10.57
C ALA A 104 -16.97 -11.44 10.28
N LEU A 105 -16.09 -12.07 11.06
CA LEU A 105 -15.84 -13.51 10.96
C LEU A 105 -17.08 -14.29 11.47
N ARG A 106 -17.46 -15.35 10.75
CA ARG A 106 -18.49 -16.28 11.12
C ARG A 106 -17.88 -17.47 11.87
N GLU A 107 -18.70 -18.22 12.57
CA GLU A 107 -18.22 -19.41 13.31
C GLU A 107 -17.62 -20.48 12.40
N GLU A 108 -18.16 -20.60 11.18
CA GLU A 108 -17.69 -21.54 10.15
C GLU A 108 -16.46 -21.05 9.37
N ASP A 109 -16.09 -19.77 9.49
CA ASP A 109 -14.95 -19.24 8.76
C ASP A 109 -13.65 -19.85 9.28
N SER A 110 -12.83 -20.35 8.37
CA SER A 110 -11.47 -20.78 8.70
C SER A 110 -10.55 -19.58 8.97
N ARG A 111 -9.40 -19.81 9.57
CA ARG A 111 -8.37 -18.78 9.72
C ARG A 111 -7.74 -18.36 8.39
N ARG A 112 -8.17 -18.95 7.27
CA ARG A 112 -7.73 -18.62 5.91
C ARG A 112 -8.63 -17.63 5.18
N VAL A 113 -9.67 -17.13 5.83
CA VAL A 113 -10.42 -15.97 5.32
C VAL A 113 -9.60 -14.70 5.52
N LEU A 114 -9.32 -13.97 4.43
CA LEU A 114 -8.55 -12.73 4.45
C LEU A 114 -9.49 -11.54 4.61
N LEU A 115 -9.38 -10.85 5.74
CA LEU A 115 -10.22 -9.68 6.03
C LEU A 115 -9.69 -8.43 5.35
N SER A 116 -10.57 -7.65 4.72
CA SER A 116 -10.25 -6.39 4.07
C SER A 116 -11.21 -5.27 4.47
N SER A 117 -10.85 -4.03 4.19
CA SER A 117 -11.69 -2.86 4.46
C SER A 117 -11.41 -1.74 3.45
N PRO A 118 -12.28 -0.73 3.35
CA PRO A 118 -12.05 0.44 2.50
C PRO A 118 -10.82 1.24 2.91
N TRP A 119 -10.32 2.04 1.98
CA TRP A 119 -9.31 3.05 2.25
C TRP A 119 -9.65 4.39 1.60
N ALA A 120 -9.21 5.49 2.23
CA ALA A 120 -9.40 6.82 1.73
C ALA A 120 -8.08 7.60 1.71
N PRO A 121 -7.69 8.20 0.56
CA PRO A 121 -6.53 9.07 0.51
C PRO A 121 -6.80 10.37 1.24
N PHE A 122 -5.80 10.88 1.95
CA PHE A 122 -5.83 12.20 2.57
C PHE A 122 -4.44 12.85 2.55
N TYR A 123 -4.37 14.14 2.79
CA TYR A 123 -3.09 14.85 2.92
C TYR A 123 -2.72 15.06 4.39
N TYR A 124 -3.26 16.07 5.01
CA TYR A 124 -2.97 16.44 6.41
C TYR A 124 -4.14 16.11 7.34
N ARG A 125 -5.38 16.32 6.90
CA ARG A 125 -6.60 16.17 7.69
C ARG A 125 -7.50 15.07 7.13
N THR A 126 -7.95 14.17 7.97
CA THR A 126 -8.87 13.07 7.59
C THR A 126 -10.30 13.56 7.28
N ARG A 127 -10.70 14.75 7.75
CA ARG A 127 -12.07 15.29 7.55
C ARG A 127 -12.48 15.42 6.09
N GLY A 128 -11.52 15.57 5.17
CA GLY A 128 -11.77 15.67 3.73
C GLY A 128 -11.56 14.36 2.97
N ALA A 129 -11.19 13.29 3.66
CA ALA A 129 -10.96 12.00 3.05
C ALA A 129 -12.26 11.40 2.51
N ARG A 130 -12.19 10.83 1.30
CA ARG A 130 -13.34 10.18 0.66
C ARG A 130 -12.99 8.75 0.31
N PHE A 131 -13.81 7.83 0.80
CA PHE A 131 -13.76 6.43 0.42
C PHE A 131 -14.37 6.29 -0.98
N VAL A 132 -13.54 5.99 -1.97
CA VAL A 132 -13.98 5.83 -3.37
C VAL A 132 -14.03 4.36 -3.67
N HIS A 133 -15.23 3.83 -3.86
CA HIS A 133 -15.47 2.41 -4.14
C HIS A 133 -14.68 1.95 -5.38
N ASN A 134 -14.13 0.75 -5.29
CA ASN A 134 -13.60 0.01 -6.43
C ASN A 134 -14.08 -1.46 -6.36
N THR A 135 -13.93 -2.19 -7.45
CA THR A 135 -14.47 -3.54 -7.57
C THR A 135 -13.74 -4.60 -6.74
N LEU A 136 -12.66 -4.24 -6.01
CA LEU A 136 -12.02 -5.13 -5.02
C LEU A 136 -12.69 -5.04 -3.63
N TRP A 137 -13.66 -4.15 -3.46
CA TRP A 137 -14.36 -3.95 -2.19
C TRP A 137 -15.58 -4.87 -2.10
N GLU A 138 -15.33 -6.16 -2.20
CA GLU A 138 -16.31 -7.24 -2.18
C GLU A 138 -15.69 -8.50 -1.57
N ASP A 139 -16.55 -9.44 -1.20
CA ASP A 139 -16.14 -10.80 -0.87
C ASP A 139 -15.81 -11.53 -2.18
N LEU A 140 -14.55 -11.90 -2.37
CA LEU A 140 -14.06 -12.45 -3.63
C LEU A 140 -13.22 -13.69 -3.38
N SER A 141 -13.29 -14.66 -4.30
CA SER A 141 -12.31 -15.74 -4.37
C SER A 141 -10.92 -15.18 -4.76
N PRO A 142 -9.81 -15.87 -4.45
CA PRO A 142 -8.47 -15.41 -4.78
C PRO A 142 -8.31 -15.10 -6.27
N ILE A 143 -8.82 -15.98 -7.14
CA ILE A 143 -8.72 -15.78 -8.59
C ILE A 143 -9.51 -14.56 -9.08
N GLU A 144 -10.75 -14.37 -8.61
CA GLU A 144 -11.55 -13.19 -8.99
C GLU A 144 -10.93 -11.89 -8.51
N TRP A 145 -10.35 -11.89 -7.31
CA TRP A 145 -9.65 -10.72 -6.79
C TRP A 145 -8.44 -10.34 -7.66
N LEU A 146 -7.59 -11.33 -8.00
CA LEU A 146 -6.41 -11.11 -8.83
C LEU A 146 -6.78 -10.71 -10.27
N LEU A 147 -7.83 -11.32 -10.85
CA LEU A 147 -8.35 -10.94 -12.17
C LEU A 147 -8.76 -9.47 -12.21
N ARG A 148 -9.53 -9.01 -11.20
CA ARG A 148 -9.95 -7.60 -11.12
C ARG A 148 -8.75 -6.68 -10.89
N LYS A 149 -7.82 -7.03 -9.98
CA LYS A 149 -6.60 -6.26 -9.73
C LYS A 149 -5.81 -6.06 -10.99
N LEU A 150 -5.50 -7.13 -11.72
CA LEU A 150 -4.64 -7.06 -12.90
C LEU A 150 -5.39 -6.44 -14.10
N GLY A 151 -6.60 -6.90 -14.39
CA GLY A 151 -7.36 -6.46 -15.55
C GLY A 151 -7.80 -5.00 -15.49
N GLN A 152 -8.01 -4.44 -14.28
CA GLN A 152 -8.45 -3.07 -14.07
C GLN A 152 -7.36 -2.18 -13.45
N ASN A 153 -6.16 -2.70 -13.21
CA ASN A 153 -5.05 -2.02 -12.52
C ASN A 153 -5.48 -1.40 -11.19
N LEU A 154 -6.13 -2.20 -10.34
CA LEU A 154 -6.63 -1.77 -9.04
C LEU A 154 -5.58 -1.94 -7.95
N HIS A 155 -5.76 -1.17 -6.88
CA HIS A 155 -4.87 -1.14 -5.72
C HIS A 155 -5.67 -1.25 -4.42
N MET A 156 -5.12 -2.02 -3.47
CA MET A 156 -5.53 -2.03 -2.07
C MET A 156 -4.32 -1.65 -1.23
N GLN A 157 -4.50 -0.69 -0.35
CA GLN A 157 -3.44 -0.23 0.54
C GLN A 157 -3.17 -1.32 1.62
N ASN A 158 -1.90 -1.52 2.02
CA ASN A 158 -1.49 -2.64 2.86
C ASN A 158 -2.22 -2.71 4.21
N ALA A 159 -2.52 -1.57 4.83
CA ALA A 159 -3.19 -1.53 6.12
C ALA A 159 -4.71 -1.85 6.06
N THR A 160 -5.29 -2.00 4.86
CA THR A 160 -6.69 -2.44 4.70
C THR A 160 -6.88 -3.87 5.19
N TRP A 161 -5.83 -4.67 5.12
CA TRP A 161 -5.85 -6.07 5.45
C TRP A 161 -5.73 -6.31 6.96
N LEU A 162 -6.42 -7.35 7.44
CA LEU A 162 -6.16 -8.00 8.71
C LEU A 162 -5.95 -9.48 8.42
N VAL A 163 -4.74 -9.97 8.62
CA VAL A 163 -4.27 -11.26 8.15
C VAL A 163 -4.10 -12.21 9.34
N SER A 164 -4.63 -13.43 9.29
CA SER A 164 -4.30 -14.41 10.32
C SER A 164 -2.80 -14.76 10.31
N ARG A 165 -2.26 -15.17 11.45
CA ARG A 165 -0.87 -15.65 11.50
C ARG A 165 -0.66 -16.84 10.55
N GLU A 166 -1.63 -17.76 10.48
CA GLU A 166 -1.59 -18.89 9.57
C GLU A 166 -1.41 -18.46 8.10
N LEU A 167 -2.17 -17.48 7.64
CA LEU A 167 -2.01 -16.93 6.28
C LEU A 167 -0.69 -16.21 6.09
N THR A 168 -0.22 -15.46 7.11
CA THR A 168 1.05 -14.76 7.06
C THR A 168 2.22 -15.75 6.94
N GLU A 169 2.19 -16.84 7.70
CA GLU A 169 3.19 -17.92 7.64
C GLU A 169 3.13 -18.68 6.32
N ALA A 170 1.94 -18.98 5.82
CA ALA A 170 1.74 -19.66 4.54
C ALA A 170 2.21 -18.82 3.34
N ALA A 171 2.02 -17.49 3.39
CA ALA A 171 2.54 -16.57 2.38
C ALA A 171 4.07 -16.46 2.40
N GLY A 172 4.70 -16.72 3.56
CA GLY A 172 6.13 -16.55 3.76
C GLY A 172 6.55 -15.07 3.92
N PRO A 173 7.86 -14.79 3.99
CA PRO A 173 8.37 -13.45 4.26
C PRO A 173 8.14 -12.48 3.09
N TRP A 174 8.13 -11.19 3.39
CA TRP A 174 8.18 -10.12 2.39
C TRP A 174 9.47 -10.24 1.57
N ASP A 175 9.36 -10.11 0.25
CA ASP A 175 10.51 -10.22 -0.65
C ASP A 175 11.39 -8.96 -0.56
N THR A 176 12.58 -9.11 0.00
CA THR A 176 13.55 -8.01 0.20
C THR A 176 14.21 -7.52 -1.09
N ARG A 177 14.02 -8.24 -2.22
CA ARG A 177 14.49 -7.79 -3.55
C ARG A 177 13.60 -6.68 -4.11
N LEU A 178 12.36 -6.58 -3.62
CA LEU A 178 11.39 -5.60 -4.10
C LEU A 178 11.56 -4.26 -3.38
N HIS A 179 11.63 -3.19 -4.18
CA HIS A 179 11.71 -1.79 -3.74
C HIS A 179 10.52 -0.95 -4.28
N TYR A 180 9.61 -1.60 -4.98
CA TYR A 180 8.38 -1.05 -5.51
C TYR A 180 7.39 -2.20 -5.72
N ASP A 181 6.11 -1.97 -5.41
CA ASP A 181 5.02 -2.96 -5.45
C ASP A 181 5.25 -4.21 -4.58
N GLN A 182 6.04 -4.06 -3.50
CA GLN A 182 6.31 -5.14 -2.54
C GLN A 182 5.05 -5.59 -1.80
N ASP A 183 4.15 -4.66 -1.49
CA ASP A 183 2.84 -4.94 -0.90
C ASP A 183 1.92 -5.68 -1.88
N GLY A 184 1.91 -5.26 -3.16
CA GLY A 184 1.18 -5.96 -4.20
C GLY A 184 1.60 -7.42 -4.36
N GLU A 185 2.90 -7.68 -4.34
CA GLU A 185 3.46 -9.03 -4.42
C GLU A 185 3.15 -9.85 -3.16
N TYR A 186 3.39 -9.29 -1.98
CA TYR A 186 3.14 -9.98 -0.72
C TYR A 186 1.68 -10.39 -0.56
N PHE A 187 0.74 -9.47 -0.79
CA PHE A 187 -0.69 -9.78 -0.67
C PHE A 187 -1.21 -10.67 -1.79
N ALA A 188 -0.55 -10.73 -2.94
CA ALA A 188 -0.87 -11.76 -3.93
C ALA A 188 -0.56 -13.17 -3.37
N ARG A 189 0.56 -13.38 -2.67
CA ARG A 189 0.85 -14.66 -2.00
C ARG A 189 -0.11 -14.96 -0.84
N VAL A 190 -0.49 -13.95 -0.05
CA VAL A 190 -1.50 -14.12 1.00
C VAL A 190 -2.84 -14.57 0.38
N LEU A 191 -3.23 -13.96 -0.74
CA LEU A 191 -4.45 -14.36 -1.47
C LEU A 191 -4.36 -15.79 -2.00
N LEU A 192 -3.22 -16.20 -2.57
CA LEU A 192 -3.02 -17.58 -3.02
C LEU A 192 -3.22 -18.60 -1.89
N ALA A 193 -2.78 -18.26 -0.67
CA ALA A 193 -2.92 -19.11 0.49
C ALA A 193 -4.33 -19.06 1.12
N SER A 194 -5.14 -18.04 0.77
CA SER A 194 -6.44 -17.80 1.38
C SER A 194 -7.57 -18.58 0.71
N GLU A 195 -8.69 -18.69 1.39
CA GLU A 195 -9.97 -19.16 0.84
C GLU A 195 -10.75 -18.04 0.14
N GLY A 196 -10.27 -16.79 0.26
CA GLY A 196 -10.87 -15.60 -0.33
C GLY A 196 -10.88 -14.43 0.64
N THR A 197 -11.46 -13.32 0.18
CA THR A 197 -11.58 -12.09 0.97
C THR A 197 -12.96 -11.96 1.60
N ARG A 198 -13.00 -11.42 2.84
CA ARG A 198 -14.20 -10.86 3.46
C ARG A 198 -14.02 -9.35 3.56
N PHE A 199 -14.87 -8.62 2.87
CA PHE A 199 -14.82 -7.16 2.86
C PHE A 199 -15.74 -6.56 3.92
N VAL A 200 -15.21 -5.64 4.73
CA VAL A 200 -15.91 -4.99 5.85
C VAL A 200 -16.04 -3.50 5.56
N PRO A 201 -17.19 -3.04 5.02
CA PRO A 201 -17.37 -1.65 4.55
C PRO A 201 -17.53 -0.62 5.66
N GLU A 202 -17.88 -1.03 6.89
CA GLU A 202 -18.26 -0.15 8.01
C GLU A 202 -17.06 0.50 8.71
N THR A 203 -15.85 0.16 8.31
CA THR A 203 -14.61 0.71 8.86
C THR A 203 -13.61 0.96 7.76
N GLY A 204 -12.37 1.35 8.07
CA GLY A 204 -11.36 1.55 7.02
C GLY A 204 -10.05 2.13 7.52
N ILE A 205 -9.23 2.54 6.56
CA ILE A 205 -7.96 3.20 6.83
C ILE A 205 -7.85 4.53 6.08
N PHE A 206 -6.99 5.40 6.56
CA PHE A 206 -6.68 6.66 5.92
C PHE A 206 -5.24 6.61 5.42
N TYR A 207 -5.08 6.67 4.09
CA TYR A 207 -3.81 6.61 3.38
C TYR A 207 -3.25 8.01 3.15
N ARG A 208 -2.08 8.30 3.71
CA ARG A 208 -1.50 9.64 3.67
C ARG A 208 -0.74 9.90 2.37
N MET A 209 -1.01 11.05 1.75
CA MET A 209 -0.47 11.43 0.44
C MET A 209 0.37 12.73 0.47
N THR A 210 1.08 13.01 1.57
CA THR A 210 1.77 14.31 1.76
C THR A 210 3.08 14.47 1.03
N THR A 211 3.84 13.39 0.78
CA THR A 211 5.19 13.45 0.21
C THR A 211 5.22 13.15 -1.28
N CYS A 212 6.13 13.82 -2.02
CA CYS A 212 6.38 13.53 -3.45
C CYS A 212 7.36 12.35 -3.64
N ASN A 213 8.21 12.06 -2.63
CA ASN A 213 9.24 11.01 -2.68
C ASN A 213 8.78 9.70 -2.00
N ARG A 214 7.54 9.30 -2.23
CA ARG A 214 7.01 8.04 -1.68
C ARG A 214 7.63 6.82 -2.37
N ILE A 215 7.66 5.72 -1.62
CA ILE A 215 8.02 4.40 -2.19
C ILE A 215 7.07 4.09 -3.35
N SER A 216 5.78 4.40 -3.21
CA SER A 216 4.73 4.19 -4.22
C SER A 216 4.83 5.08 -5.47
N TYR A 217 5.83 5.99 -5.58
CA TYR A 217 6.08 6.75 -6.78
C TYR A 217 7.31 6.20 -7.52
N ILE A 218 7.09 5.60 -8.69
CA ILE A 218 8.15 4.95 -9.47
C ILE A 218 9.16 5.95 -10.03
N GLY A 219 8.70 7.12 -10.51
CA GLY A 219 9.55 8.16 -11.07
C GLY A 219 10.50 7.64 -12.17
N ASN A 220 11.75 8.13 -12.14
CA ASN A 220 12.80 7.72 -13.07
C ASN A 220 13.78 6.69 -12.47
N SER A 221 13.47 6.11 -11.30
CA SER A 221 14.36 5.17 -10.62
C SER A 221 14.44 3.84 -11.37
N ASN A 222 15.62 3.49 -11.87
CA ASN A 222 15.86 2.19 -12.51
C ASN A 222 15.63 1.05 -11.51
N LYS A 223 16.08 1.19 -10.26
CA LYS A 223 15.87 0.21 -9.20
C LYS A 223 14.40 -0.09 -8.96
N LYS A 224 13.52 0.93 -8.98
CA LYS A 224 12.06 0.73 -8.87
C LYS A 224 11.47 0.12 -10.12
N LYS A 225 11.99 0.45 -11.30
CA LYS A 225 11.56 -0.15 -12.57
C LYS A 225 11.90 -1.63 -12.63
N ASP A 226 13.11 -2.02 -12.23
CA ASP A 226 13.52 -3.43 -12.15
C ASP A 226 12.66 -4.20 -11.13
N SER A 227 12.37 -3.60 -9.98
CA SER A 227 11.46 -4.15 -8.97
C SER A 227 10.04 -4.35 -9.53
N LEU A 228 9.49 -3.36 -10.23
CA LEU A 228 8.18 -3.49 -10.86
C LEU A 228 8.14 -4.63 -11.87
N LEU A 229 9.16 -4.77 -12.73
CA LEU A 229 9.24 -5.88 -13.68
C LEU A 229 9.22 -7.23 -12.95
N LEU A 230 10.00 -7.35 -11.87
CA LEU A 230 10.02 -8.58 -11.04
C LEU A 230 8.64 -8.85 -10.44
N ALA A 231 8.00 -7.84 -9.84
CA ALA A 231 6.66 -7.98 -9.28
C ALA A 231 5.63 -8.39 -10.34
N MET A 232 5.71 -7.81 -11.55
CA MET A 232 4.81 -8.17 -12.66
C MET A 232 4.97 -9.63 -13.09
N LYS A 233 6.20 -10.13 -13.19
CA LYS A 233 6.48 -11.54 -13.50
C LYS A 233 5.89 -12.47 -12.44
N LEU A 234 6.11 -12.14 -11.16
CA LEU A 234 5.58 -12.89 -10.03
C LEU A 234 4.04 -12.88 -10.01
N HIS A 235 3.41 -11.73 -10.21
CA HIS A 235 1.93 -11.65 -10.28
C HIS A 235 1.35 -12.53 -11.38
N ILE A 236 1.96 -12.52 -12.58
CA ILE A 236 1.54 -13.37 -13.69
C ILE A 236 1.72 -14.85 -13.35
N GLN A 237 2.83 -15.22 -12.74
CA GLN A 237 3.07 -16.58 -12.28
C GLN A 237 2.03 -17.01 -11.24
N TYR A 238 1.72 -16.15 -10.27
CA TYR A 238 0.77 -16.44 -9.19
C TYR A 238 -0.65 -16.63 -9.72
N ILE A 239 -1.16 -15.73 -10.53
CA ILE A 239 -2.53 -15.88 -11.04
C ILE A 239 -2.66 -17.10 -11.95
N ARG A 240 -1.65 -17.40 -12.79
CA ARG A 240 -1.64 -18.58 -13.65
C ARG A 240 -1.50 -19.89 -12.88
N SER A 241 -0.96 -19.88 -11.67
CA SER A 241 -0.95 -21.06 -10.80
C SER A 241 -2.33 -21.41 -10.23
N LEU A 242 -3.24 -20.45 -10.15
CA LEU A 242 -4.64 -20.67 -9.76
C LEU A 242 -5.49 -21.12 -10.95
N GLU A 243 -5.28 -20.49 -12.10
CA GLU A 243 -6.04 -20.74 -13.33
C GLU A 243 -5.23 -20.29 -14.56
N ASP A 244 -5.02 -21.16 -15.54
CA ASP A 244 -4.40 -20.79 -16.81
C ASP A 244 -5.43 -20.84 -17.96
N SER A 245 -6.28 -19.83 -18.02
CA SER A 245 -7.37 -19.67 -18.99
C SER A 245 -7.21 -18.40 -19.83
N ASP A 246 -8.01 -18.27 -20.90
CA ASP A 246 -7.99 -17.09 -21.75
C ASP A 246 -8.35 -15.81 -21.01
N ARG A 247 -9.27 -15.85 -20.02
CA ARG A 247 -9.59 -14.68 -19.20
C ARG A 247 -8.42 -14.23 -18.34
N VAL A 248 -7.63 -15.16 -17.81
CA VAL A 248 -6.41 -14.88 -17.03
C VAL A 248 -5.34 -14.29 -17.94
N ARG A 249 -5.10 -14.90 -19.09
CA ARG A 249 -4.12 -14.39 -20.08
C ARG A 249 -4.49 -12.98 -20.54
N HIS A 250 -5.77 -12.73 -20.79
CA HIS A 250 -6.27 -11.40 -21.16
C HIS A 250 -6.03 -10.38 -20.05
N ALA A 251 -6.35 -10.71 -18.78
CA ALA A 251 -6.10 -9.82 -17.64
C ALA A 251 -4.60 -9.51 -17.48
N CYS A 252 -3.73 -10.52 -17.68
CA CYS A 252 -2.28 -10.33 -17.65
C CYS A 252 -1.80 -9.40 -18.79
N LEU A 253 -2.34 -9.54 -20.01
CA LEU A 253 -2.02 -8.63 -21.12
C LEU A 253 -2.43 -7.19 -20.83
N LEU A 254 -3.63 -6.96 -20.26
CA LEU A 254 -4.08 -5.63 -19.83
C LEU A 254 -3.16 -5.05 -18.77
N TYR A 255 -2.73 -5.86 -17.79
CA TYR A 255 -1.78 -5.46 -16.76
C TYR A 255 -0.43 -5.03 -17.35
N LEU A 256 0.15 -5.86 -18.24
CA LEU A 256 1.38 -5.52 -18.95
C LEU A 256 1.23 -4.23 -19.77
N GLN A 257 0.13 -4.09 -20.50
CA GLN A 257 -0.16 -2.92 -21.33
C GLN A 257 -0.27 -1.64 -20.49
N THR A 258 -0.91 -1.73 -19.32
CA THR A 258 -1.10 -0.57 -18.42
C THR A 258 0.24 -0.04 -17.90
N TRP A 259 1.17 -0.95 -17.54
CA TRP A 259 2.47 -0.56 -17.02
C TRP A 259 3.54 -0.33 -18.08
N TYR A 260 3.28 -0.68 -19.33
CA TYR A 260 4.22 -0.52 -20.46
C TYR A 260 4.74 0.93 -20.58
N ASP A 261 3.86 1.94 -20.35
CA ASP A 261 4.24 3.36 -20.35
C ASP A 261 5.29 3.73 -19.27
N ALA A 262 5.40 2.98 -18.17
CA ALA A 262 6.40 3.24 -17.13
C ALA A 262 7.83 2.99 -17.63
N PHE A 263 7.99 2.13 -18.63
CA PHE A 263 9.28 1.70 -19.19
C PHE A 263 9.60 2.32 -20.54
N TYR A 264 8.58 2.50 -21.38
CA TYR A 264 8.76 2.98 -22.76
C TYR A 264 8.98 4.50 -22.80
N PRO A 265 9.93 4.99 -23.63
CA PRO A 265 10.93 4.23 -24.40
C PRO A 265 12.25 4.03 -23.66
N GLU A 266 12.37 4.51 -22.40
CA GLU A 266 13.65 4.72 -21.70
C GLU A 266 14.36 3.41 -21.32
N ARG A 267 13.58 2.31 -21.09
CA ARG A 267 14.09 0.99 -20.69
C ARG A 267 13.78 -0.04 -21.78
N ALA A 268 14.47 0.09 -22.92
CA ALA A 268 14.30 -0.83 -24.05
C ALA A 268 14.54 -2.31 -23.68
N ASP A 269 15.42 -2.56 -22.72
CA ASP A 269 15.71 -3.88 -22.15
C ASP A 269 14.49 -4.49 -21.44
N ILE A 270 13.73 -3.70 -20.69
CA ILE A 270 12.48 -4.14 -20.03
C ILE A 270 11.35 -4.24 -21.05
N VAL A 271 11.29 -3.27 -21.98
CA VAL A 271 10.29 -3.26 -23.06
C VAL A 271 10.34 -4.56 -23.86
N ALA A 272 11.53 -5.05 -24.23
CA ALA A 272 11.68 -6.33 -24.92
C ALA A 272 11.14 -7.49 -24.06
N GLN A 273 11.51 -7.59 -22.78
CA GLN A 273 11.01 -8.62 -21.88
C GLN A 273 9.47 -8.59 -21.69
N LEU A 274 8.86 -7.41 -21.70
CA LEU A 274 7.40 -7.30 -21.64
C LEU A 274 6.72 -7.78 -22.91
N GLN A 275 7.34 -7.55 -24.08
CA GLN A 275 6.85 -8.07 -25.38
C GLN A 275 6.95 -9.61 -25.41
N ASP A 276 8.07 -10.16 -24.93
CA ASP A 276 8.24 -11.62 -24.83
C ASP A 276 7.17 -12.25 -23.92
N LEU A 277 6.94 -11.66 -22.73
CA LEU A 277 5.88 -12.10 -21.82
C LEU A 277 4.49 -12.00 -22.48
N ALA A 278 4.22 -10.94 -23.22
CA ALA A 278 2.95 -10.79 -23.92
C ALA A 278 2.78 -11.86 -25.01
N ALA A 279 3.84 -12.19 -25.74
CA ALA A 279 3.83 -13.25 -26.75
C ALA A 279 3.57 -14.64 -26.09
N GLU A 280 4.18 -14.93 -24.93
CA GLU A 280 3.90 -16.16 -24.15
C GLU A 280 2.44 -16.24 -23.67
N LEU A 281 1.78 -15.10 -23.46
CA LEU A 281 0.36 -15.02 -23.11
C LEU A 281 -0.57 -15.06 -24.34
N GLY A 282 0.01 -15.19 -25.55
CA GLY A 282 -0.75 -15.25 -26.79
C GLY A 282 -1.19 -13.89 -27.34
N GLY A 283 -0.53 -12.80 -26.94
CA GLY A 283 -0.86 -11.45 -27.37
C GLY A 283 0.38 -10.60 -27.73
N HIS A 284 0.16 -9.31 -27.83
CA HIS A 284 1.22 -8.31 -28.06
C HIS A 284 0.88 -7.01 -27.33
N LEU A 285 1.88 -6.15 -27.10
CA LEU A 285 1.68 -4.85 -26.47
C LEU A 285 1.78 -3.74 -27.51
N GLU A 286 0.84 -2.82 -27.45
CA GLU A 286 0.85 -1.62 -28.29
C GLU A 286 1.75 -0.54 -27.69
N VAL A 287 2.44 0.21 -28.56
CA VAL A 287 3.19 1.40 -28.11
C VAL A 287 2.24 2.36 -27.41
N PRO A 288 2.59 2.86 -26.20
CA PRO A 288 1.72 3.74 -25.44
C PRO A 288 1.31 4.98 -26.25
N ARG A 289 0.02 5.30 -26.22
CA ARG A 289 -0.52 6.49 -26.89
C ARG A 289 -0.61 7.65 -25.89
N LEU A 290 -0.23 8.84 -26.33
CA LEU A 290 -0.48 10.04 -25.58
C LEU A 290 -1.98 10.31 -25.52
N ARG A 291 -2.47 10.76 -24.35
CA ARG A 291 -3.86 11.23 -24.24
C ARG A 291 -4.06 12.38 -25.24
N TRP A 292 -5.23 12.45 -25.86
CA TRP A 292 -5.55 13.43 -26.92
C TRP A 292 -5.18 14.88 -26.53
N LYS A 293 -5.35 15.25 -25.25
CA LYS A 293 -5.00 16.59 -24.72
C LYS A 293 -3.51 16.94 -24.84
N TYR A 294 -2.64 15.96 -24.99
CA TYR A 294 -1.17 16.12 -25.07
C TYR A 294 -0.62 15.63 -26.41
N ALA A 295 -1.42 14.97 -27.23
CA ALA A 295 -0.98 14.39 -28.51
C ALA A 295 -0.44 15.43 -29.49
N TRP A 296 -1.03 16.64 -29.50
CA TRP A 296 -0.59 17.77 -30.31
C TRP A 296 0.82 18.27 -29.97
N MET A 297 1.30 18.01 -28.74
CA MET A 297 2.65 18.40 -28.33
C MET A 297 3.72 17.52 -28.97
N LYS A 298 3.39 16.27 -29.36
CA LYS A 298 4.34 15.30 -29.89
C LYS A 298 5.04 15.79 -31.18
N PRO A 299 4.36 16.32 -32.21
CA PRO A 299 5.00 16.82 -33.44
C PRO A 299 5.84 18.07 -33.21
N ILE A 300 5.55 18.88 -32.16
CA ILE A 300 6.24 20.16 -31.91
C ILE A 300 7.44 19.96 -30.95
N PHE A 301 7.25 19.24 -29.86
CA PHE A 301 8.21 19.12 -28.77
C PHE A 301 8.76 17.70 -28.59
N GLY A 302 8.32 16.75 -29.39
CA GLY A 302 8.71 15.36 -29.29
C GLY A 302 7.98 14.58 -28.17
N TRP A 303 8.13 13.25 -28.22
CA TRP A 303 7.45 12.32 -27.29
C TRP A 303 7.78 12.59 -25.81
N ARG A 304 9.06 12.83 -25.49
CA ARG A 304 9.51 13.00 -24.10
C ARG A 304 8.83 14.18 -23.41
N VAL A 305 8.72 15.32 -24.09
CA VAL A 305 8.09 16.53 -23.54
C VAL A 305 6.59 16.34 -23.40
N ALA A 306 5.93 15.77 -24.40
CA ALA A 306 4.50 15.48 -24.34
C ALA A 306 4.14 14.49 -23.21
N LYS A 307 4.95 13.45 -23.05
CA LYS A 307 4.83 12.48 -21.94
C LYS A 307 5.07 13.13 -20.56
N TRP A 308 6.10 13.98 -20.46
CA TRP A 308 6.34 14.75 -19.24
C TRP A 308 5.15 15.64 -18.89
N ALA A 309 4.61 16.39 -19.85
CA ALA A 309 3.45 17.24 -19.63
C ALA A 309 2.21 16.44 -19.18
N GLN A 310 1.97 15.28 -19.79
CA GLN A 310 0.90 14.37 -19.41
C GLN A 310 1.02 13.90 -17.95
N ARG A 311 2.24 13.75 -17.41
CA ARG A 311 2.51 13.31 -16.04
C ARG A 311 2.56 14.47 -15.06
N ALA A 312 3.12 15.62 -15.45
CA ALA A 312 3.37 16.76 -14.56
C ALA A 312 2.12 17.62 -14.32
N LEU A 313 1.34 17.90 -15.36
CA LEU A 313 0.20 18.83 -15.25
C LEU A 313 -0.88 18.38 -14.26
N PRO A 314 -1.28 17.09 -14.17
CA PRO A 314 -2.20 16.63 -13.12
C PRO A 314 -1.66 16.81 -11.70
N GLN A 315 -0.34 16.77 -11.52
CA GLN A 315 0.31 16.93 -10.22
C GLN A 315 0.23 18.37 -9.70
N LEU A 316 0.09 19.38 -10.58
CA LEU A 316 -0.10 20.78 -10.17
C LEU A 316 -1.39 20.95 -9.37
N LYS A 317 -2.50 20.34 -9.80
CA LYS A 317 -3.77 20.38 -9.05
C LYS A 317 -3.61 19.75 -7.66
N ALA A 318 -2.96 18.59 -7.58
CA ALA A 318 -2.68 17.91 -6.32
C ALA A 318 -1.75 18.75 -5.43
N PHE A 319 -0.80 19.47 -6.02
CA PHE A 319 0.10 20.40 -5.32
C PHE A 319 -0.70 21.51 -4.62
N TYR A 320 -1.60 22.19 -5.31
CA TYR A 320 -2.43 23.27 -4.71
C TYR A 320 -3.34 22.73 -3.61
N LEU A 321 -4.03 21.62 -3.84
CA LEU A 321 -4.90 21.01 -2.84
C LEU A 321 -4.13 20.62 -1.56
N ARG A 322 -2.94 20.06 -1.74
CA ARG A 322 -2.05 19.69 -0.62
C ARG A 322 -1.60 20.90 0.18
N HIS A 323 -1.19 22.00 -0.49
CA HIS A 323 -0.74 23.21 0.20
C HIS A 323 -1.88 23.91 0.95
N TRP A 324 -3.06 23.91 0.36
CA TRP A 324 -4.26 24.42 1.03
C TRP A 324 -4.59 23.60 2.28
N ASP A 325 -4.62 22.29 2.18
CA ASP A 325 -4.90 21.40 3.31
C ASP A 325 -3.82 21.50 4.41
N LYS A 326 -2.55 21.69 4.01
CA LYS A 326 -1.42 21.94 4.92
C LYS A 326 -1.64 23.24 5.72
N ALA A 327 -1.97 24.35 5.04
CA ALA A 327 -2.15 25.64 5.70
C ALA A 327 -3.27 25.57 6.77
N ILE A 328 -4.40 24.91 6.46
CA ILE A 328 -5.49 24.75 7.44
C ILE A 328 -5.08 23.82 8.59
N PHE A 329 -4.30 22.79 8.33
CA PHE A 329 -3.77 21.89 9.37
C PHE A 329 -2.87 22.67 10.35
N GLU A 330 -1.91 23.44 9.85
CA GLU A 330 -0.98 24.25 10.66
C GLU A 330 -1.70 25.31 11.50
N LEU A 331 -2.76 25.96 10.95
CA LEU A 331 -3.59 26.89 11.70
C LEU A 331 -4.36 26.19 12.84
N GLY A 332 -4.79 24.96 12.64
CA GLY A 332 -5.46 24.16 13.67
C GLY A 332 -4.51 23.76 14.81
N GLU A 333 -3.28 23.38 14.50
CA GLU A 333 -2.27 23.03 15.53
C GLU A 333 -1.83 24.24 16.36
N THR A 334 -1.62 25.39 15.74
CA THR A 334 -1.29 26.63 16.46
C THR A 334 -2.40 27.08 17.41
N SER A 335 -3.66 26.89 17.02
CA SER A 335 -4.83 27.19 17.87
C SER A 335 -4.90 26.25 19.10
N GLN A 336 -4.61 24.95 18.93
CA GLN A 336 -4.59 23.99 20.03
C GLN A 336 -3.40 24.23 21.00
N ALA A 337 -2.23 24.53 20.45
CA ALA A 337 -1.04 24.88 21.25
C ALA A 337 -1.26 26.18 22.08
N GLY A 338 -1.90 27.17 21.47
CA GLY A 338 -2.27 28.43 22.14
C GLY A 338 -3.32 28.27 23.24
N SER A 339 -4.26 27.31 23.10
CA SER A 339 -5.26 27.00 24.12
C SER A 339 -4.66 26.21 25.29
N ALA A 340 -3.74 25.29 25.01
CA ALA A 340 -3.03 24.52 26.03
C ALA A 340 -2.05 25.39 26.87
N ALA A 341 -1.43 26.39 26.24
CA ALA A 341 -0.55 27.35 26.93
C ALA A 341 -1.32 28.38 27.78
N ARG A 342 -2.62 28.55 27.58
CA ARG A 342 -3.49 29.41 28.42
C ARG A 342 -4.20 28.65 29.55
N ALA A 343 -4.12 27.31 29.56
CA ALA A 343 -4.72 26.45 30.56
C ALA A 343 -3.71 25.95 31.63
N ASN A 344 -2.43 26.30 31.50
CA ASN A 344 -1.37 26.18 32.49
C ASN A 344 -1.01 27.57 33.06
#